data_1210cacd7b302cd8df705647a57ec033
#
_entry.id   1210cacd7b302cd8df705647a57ec033
#
_cell.length_a   1.000
_cell.length_b   1.000
_cell.length_c   1.000
_cell.angle_alpha   90.00
_cell.angle_beta   90.00
_cell.angle_gamma   90.00
#
_symmetry.space_group_name_H-M   'P 1'
#
loop_
_entity.id
_entity.type
_entity.pdbx_description
1 polymer ?
#
loop_
_entity_poly.entity_id
_entity_poly.type
_entity_poly.pdbx_seq_one_letter_code
_entity_poly.pdbx_strand_id
1 'polypeptide(L)'
;MLSTTLLFALDNTIVANIQPAIINDFGHLELLTWIGTGFALGTMFILLWGKVYGVFNIKWVYIFNIFLFEVGSALCGAAPTIEALIIGRIIAGVGGSGMYSGTLSYVSVLSNDQEKPAYLAGSTVVWGVGSVLGPVVRTSLSTRPQ
;
A
#
# COMPACT_ATOMS: atom_id res chain seq x y z
N MET A 1 -0.28 -5.28 -13.00
CA MET A 1 0.89 -4.83 -12.25
C MET A 1 0.92 -3.32 -12.01
N LEU A 2 0.90 -2.47 -13.05
CA LEU A 2 0.90 -1.00 -12.88
C LEU A 2 -0.32 -0.50 -12.10
N SER A 3 -1.49 -1.07 -12.33
CA SER A 3 -2.71 -0.73 -11.59
C SER A 3 -2.63 -1.08 -10.10
N THR A 4 -2.00 -2.19 -9.76
CA THR A 4 -1.82 -2.58 -8.36
C THR A 4 -0.79 -1.71 -7.64
N THR A 5 0.27 -1.28 -8.34
CA THR A 5 1.23 -0.31 -7.83
C THR A 5 0.57 1.06 -7.61
N LEU A 6 -0.31 1.47 -8.53
CA LEU A 6 -1.07 2.71 -8.41
C LEU A 6 -2.03 2.66 -7.20
N LEU A 7 -2.78 1.57 -7.03
CA LEU A 7 -3.66 1.36 -5.88
C LEU A 7 -2.89 1.43 -4.56
N PHE A 8 -1.74 0.77 -4.50
CA PHE A 8 -0.86 0.81 -3.34
C PHE A 8 -0.36 2.23 -3.03
N ALA A 9 0.05 2.98 -4.05
CA ALA A 9 0.49 4.36 -3.90
C ALA A 9 -0.65 5.28 -3.45
N LEU A 10 -1.85 5.13 -4.01
CA LEU A 10 -3.04 5.89 -3.62
C LEU A 10 -3.45 5.60 -2.18
N ASP A 11 -3.49 4.34 -1.76
CA ASP A 11 -3.83 3.96 -0.39
C ASP A 11 -2.88 4.61 0.62
N ASN A 12 -1.57 4.51 0.39
CA ASN A 12 -0.58 5.15 1.26
C ASN A 12 -0.75 6.67 1.32
N THR A 13 -1.04 7.30 0.20
CA THR A 13 -1.17 8.76 0.13
C THR A 13 -2.48 9.24 0.75
N ILE A 14 -3.59 8.52 0.53
CA ILE A 14 -4.88 8.84 1.13
C ILE A 14 -4.80 8.77 2.65
N VAL A 15 -4.20 7.70 3.19
CA VAL A 15 -4.06 7.54 4.64
C VAL A 15 -3.15 8.61 5.24
N ALA A 16 -2.04 8.95 4.61
CA ALA A 16 -1.17 10.04 5.06
C ALA A 16 -1.92 11.38 5.12
N ASN A 17 -2.85 11.63 4.20
CA ASN A 17 -3.64 12.85 4.15
C ASN A 17 -4.82 12.86 5.14
N ILE A 18 -5.34 11.70 5.54
CA ILE A 18 -6.45 11.59 6.52
C ILE A 18 -5.95 11.68 7.96
N GLN A 19 -4.67 11.41 8.22
CA GLN A 19 -4.08 11.47 9.57
C GLN A 19 -4.43 12.75 10.34
N PRO A 20 -4.33 13.98 9.77
CA PRO A 20 -4.71 15.19 10.49
C PRO A 20 -6.19 15.28 10.88
N ALA A 21 -7.09 14.69 10.06
CA ALA A 21 -8.52 14.66 10.36
C ALA A 21 -8.84 13.70 11.51
N ILE A 22 -8.14 12.56 11.56
CA ILE A 22 -8.26 11.56 12.63
C ILE A 22 -7.82 12.14 13.98
N ILE A 23 -6.81 13.02 13.99
CA ILE A 23 -6.35 13.72 15.21
C ILE A 23 -7.48 14.53 15.84
N ASN A 24 -8.26 15.24 15.02
CA ASN A 24 -9.33 16.10 15.50
C ASN A 24 -10.53 15.30 16.04
N ASP A 25 -10.78 14.11 15.50
CA ASP A 25 -11.93 13.30 15.91
C ASP A 25 -11.63 12.40 17.13
N PHE A 26 -10.42 11.87 17.26
CA PHE A 26 -10.07 10.90 18.30
C PHE A 26 -9.15 11.41 19.41
N GLY A 27 -8.50 12.56 19.24
CA GLY A 27 -7.77 13.27 20.31
C GLY A 27 -6.52 12.56 20.86
N HIS A 28 -6.12 11.42 20.34
CA HIS A 28 -4.99 10.61 20.82
C HIS A 28 -3.81 10.64 19.84
N LEU A 29 -2.88 11.56 20.06
CA LEU A 29 -1.65 11.71 19.26
C LEU A 29 -0.75 10.45 19.27
N GLU A 30 -0.74 9.72 20.36
CA GLU A 30 0.08 8.52 20.51
C GLU A 30 -0.32 7.39 19.54
N LEU A 31 -1.62 7.25 19.28
CA LEU A 31 -2.16 6.21 18.39
C LEU A 31 -1.86 6.46 16.92
N LEU A 32 -1.62 7.71 16.53
CA LEU A 32 -1.19 8.07 15.17
C LEU A 32 0.16 7.45 14.79
N THR A 33 1.09 7.46 15.73
CA THR A 33 2.40 6.81 15.54
C THR A 33 2.23 5.32 15.29
N TRP A 34 1.26 4.66 15.93
CA TRP A 34 0.96 3.26 15.72
C TRP A 34 0.37 2.92 14.34
N ILE A 35 -0.34 3.86 13.72
CA ILE A 35 -0.86 3.67 12.35
C ILE A 35 0.30 3.52 11.36
N GLY A 36 1.31 4.40 11.45
CA GLY A 36 2.52 4.30 10.62
C GLY A 36 3.38 3.09 10.98
N THR A 37 3.56 2.84 12.28
CA THR A 37 4.33 1.70 12.80
C THR A 37 3.68 0.36 12.41
N GLY A 38 2.35 0.25 12.49
CA GLY A 38 1.62 -0.95 12.09
C GLY A 38 1.84 -1.28 10.61
N PHE A 39 1.80 -0.27 9.74
CA PHE A 39 2.11 -0.46 8.32
C PHE A 39 3.58 -0.86 8.11
N ALA A 40 4.52 -0.22 8.80
CA ALA A 40 5.95 -0.56 8.74
C ALA A 40 6.23 -1.98 9.22
N LEU A 41 5.58 -2.44 10.29
CA LEU A 41 5.66 -3.83 10.75
C LEU A 41 5.16 -4.80 9.68
N GLY A 42 4.05 -4.49 9.01
CA GLY A 42 3.55 -5.27 7.88
C GLY A 42 4.56 -5.35 6.74
N THR A 43 5.28 -4.28 6.45
CA THR A 43 6.28 -4.26 5.36
C THR A 43 7.53 -5.07 5.66
N MET A 44 7.85 -5.38 6.92
CA MET A 44 8.97 -6.28 7.27
C MET A 44 8.80 -7.69 6.71
N PHE A 45 7.57 -8.10 6.41
CA PHE A 45 7.30 -9.39 5.75
C PHE A 45 7.80 -9.46 4.30
N ILE A 46 8.34 -8.38 3.73
CA ILE A 46 8.89 -8.36 2.37
C ILE A 46 9.96 -9.44 2.14
N LEU A 47 10.80 -9.71 3.14
CA LEU A 47 11.84 -10.74 3.06
C LEU A 47 11.25 -12.15 3.03
N LEU A 48 10.18 -12.38 3.78
CA LEU A 48 9.45 -13.66 3.77
C LEU A 48 8.79 -13.88 2.42
N TRP A 49 8.15 -12.86 1.86
CA TRP A 49 7.56 -12.92 0.53
C TRP A 49 8.57 -13.22 -0.56
N GLY A 50 9.77 -12.66 -0.49
CA GLY A 50 10.84 -12.99 -1.43
C GLY A 50 11.16 -14.49 -1.47
N LYS A 51 11.17 -15.17 -0.33
CA LYS A 51 11.33 -16.63 -0.27
C LYS A 51 10.10 -17.39 -0.78
N VAL A 52 8.91 -16.94 -0.44
CA VAL A 52 7.65 -17.56 -0.87
C VAL A 52 7.51 -17.51 -2.39
N TYR A 53 7.88 -16.40 -3.02
CA TYR A 53 7.91 -16.27 -4.48
C TYR A 53 8.92 -17.19 -5.16
N GLY A 54 9.98 -17.60 -4.47
CA GLY A 54 10.96 -18.58 -4.98
C GLY A 54 10.47 -20.03 -4.96
N VAL A 55 9.52 -20.37 -4.08
CA VAL A 55 9.04 -21.75 -3.86
C VAL A 55 7.67 -21.98 -4.51
N PHE A 56 6.79 -20.99 -4.43
CA PHE A 56 5.42 -21.09 -4.93
C PHE A 56 5.24 -20.41 -6.29
N ASN A 57 4.13 -20.75 -6.96
CA ASN A 57 3.78 -20.16 -8.22
C ASN A 57 3.49 -18.66 -8.06
N ILE A 58 4.31 -17.82 -8.70
CA ILE A 58 4.28 -16.33 -8.58
C ILE A 58 2.86 -15.78 -8.77
N LYS A 59 2.09 -16.35 -9.71
CA LYS A 59 0.73 -15.91 -10.02
C LYS A 59 -0.22 -16.02 -8.82
N TRP A 60 -0.25 -17.15 -8.16
CA TRP A 60 -1.15 -17.40 -7.05
C TRP A 60 -0.78 -16.59 -5.80
N VAL A 61 0.51 -16.51 -5.52
CA VAL A 61 1.02 -15.70 -4.40
C VAL A 61 0.72 -14.23 -4.62
N TYR A 62 0.85 -13.74 -5.85
CA TYR A 62 0.55 -12.35 -6.20
C TYR A 62 -0.94 -12.03 -6.03
N ILE A 63 -1.84 -12.90 -6.51
CA ILE A 63 -3.29 -12.74 -6.34
C ILE A 63 -3.67 -12.74 -4.85
N PHE A 64 -3.08 -13.64 -4.06
CA PHE A 64 -3.31 -13.71 -2.62
C PHE A 64 -2.90 -12.40 -1.92
N ASN A 65 -1.77 -11.81 -2.30
CA ASN A 65 -1.30 -10.55 -1.74
C ASN A 65 -2.20 -9.37 -2.14
N ILE A 66 -2.73 -9.35 -3.37
CA ILE A 66 -3.71 -8.36 -3.79
C ILE A 66 -4.96 -8.47 -2.90
N PHE A 67 -5.49 -9.68 -2.73
CA PHE A 67 -6.66 -9.92 -1.91
C PHE A 67 -6.42 -9.47 -0.45
N LEU A 68 -5.26 -9.80 0.11
CA LEU A 68 -4.89 -9.41 1.46
C LEU A 68 -4.80 -7.88 1.61
N PHE A 69 -4.25 -7.20 0.62
CA PHE A 69 -4.17 -5.74 0.58
C PHE A 69 -5.56 -5.10 0.49
N GLU A 70 -6.43 -5.60 -0.37
CA GLU A 70 -7.82 -5.11 -0.52
C GLU A 70 -8.62 -5.28 0.78
N VAL A 71 -8.50 -6.43 1.44
CA VAL A 71 -9.14 -6.67 2.76
C VAL A 71 -8.60 -5.69 3.81
N GLY A 72 -7.28 -5.49 3.87
CA GLY A 72 -6.66 -4.53 4.78
C GLY A 72 -7.13 -3.09 4.53
N SER A 73 -7.19 -2.68 3.26
CA SER A 73 -7.67 -1.37 2.84
C SER A 73 -9.16 -1.17 3.15
N ALA A 74 -10.00 -2.18 2.91
CA ALA A 74 -11.42 -2.16 3.25
C ALA A 74 -11.65 -2.05 4.77
N LEU A 75 -10.86 -2.76 5.58
CA LEU A 75 -10.90 -2.66 7.04
C LEU A 75 -10.50 -1.25 7.50
N CYS A 76 -9.50 -0.63 6.89
CA CYS A 76 -9.10 0.75 7.18
C CYS A 76 -10.22 1.74 6.84
N GLY A 77 -10.91 1.55 5.70
CA GLY A 77 -12.00 2.42 5.27
C GLY A 77 -13.27 2.28 6.11
N ALA A 78 -13.53 1.10 6.66
CA ALA A 78 -14.71 0.80 7.48
C ALA A 78 -14.44 0.81 8.98
N ALA A 79 -13.23 1.18 9.43
CA ALA A 79 -12.82 1.10 10.82
C ALA A 79 -13.61 2.06 11.71
N PRO A 80 -14.44 1.57 12.65
CA PRO A 80 -15.16 2.40 13.61
C PRO A 80 -14.26 2.84 14.78
N THR A 81 -13.10 2.21 14.97
CA THR A 81 -12.15 2.47 16.05
C THR A 81 -10.73 2.55 15.51
N ILE A 82 -9.85 3.24 16.25
CA ILE A 82 -8.43 3.35 15.90
C ILE A 82 -7.73 1.98 15.91
N GLU A 83 -8.12 1.11 16.82
CA GLU A 83 -7.56 -0.24 16.92
C GLU A 83 -7.84 -1.06 15.64
N ALA A 84 -9.07 -1.01 15.13
CA ALA A 84 -9.43 -1.64 13.87
C ALA A 84 -8.65 -1.05 12.69
N LEU A 85 -8.40 0.26 12.70
CA LEU A 85 -7.57 0.94 11.71
C LEU A 85 -6.13 0.43 11.72
N ILE A 86 -5.53 0.28 12.91
CA ILE A 86 -4.16 -0.24 13.07
C ILE A 86 -4.06 -1.68 12.55
N ILE A 87 -5.00 -2.55 12.88
CA ILE A 87 -5.05 -3.93 12.38
C ILE A 87 -5.17 -3.95 10.86
N GLY A 88 -6.06 -3.15 10.30
CA GLY A 88 -6.21 -3.01 8.85
C GLY A 88 -4.91 -2.54 8.18
N ARG A 89 -4.17 -1.63 8.80
CA ARG A 89 -2.86 -1.15 8.32
C ARG A 89 -1.78 -2.24 8.34
N ILE A 90 -1.75 -3.07 9.37
CA ILE A 90 -0.81 -4.21 9.41
C ILE A 90 -1.11 -5.18 8.27
N ILE A 91 -2.36 -5.55 8.08
CA ILE A 91 -2.79 -6.46 7.00
C ILE A 91 -2.49 -5.87 5.63
N ALA A 92 -2.82 -4.58 5.41
CA ALA A 92 -2.49 -3.87 4.18
C ALA A 92 -0.98 -3.79 3.93
N GLY A 93 -0.17 -3.58 4.98
CA GLY A 93 1.29 -3.58 4.90
C GLY A 93 1.86 -4.93 4.46
N VAL A 94 1.36 -6.03 5.02
CA VAL A 94 1.75 -7.39 4.63
C VAL A 94 1.39 -7.68 3.17
N GLY A 95 0.17 -7.37 2.74
CA GLY A 95 -0.27 -7.52 1.35
C GLY A 95 0.52 -6.64 0.40
N GLY A 96 0.71 -5.36 0.74
CA GLY A 96 1.44 -4.39 -0.05
C GLY A 96 2.91 -4.76 -0.25
N SER A 97 3.59 -5.23 0.80
CA SER A 97 4.97 -5.72 0.71
C SER A 97 5.08 -6.94 -0.20
N GLY A 98 4.08 -7.84 -0.16
CA GLY A 98 3.99 -8.99 -1.06
C GLY A 98 3.78 -8.58 -2.51
N MET A 99 2.93 -7.61 -2.78
CA MET A 99 2.71 -7.06 -4.13
C MET A 99 3.99 -6.42 -4.68
N TYR A 100 4.70 -5.64 -3.88
CA TYR A 100 5.97 -5.02 -4.28
C TYR A 100 7.04 -6.08 -4.58
N SER A 101 7.24 -7.04 -3.66
CA SER A 101 8.17 -8.16 -3.85
C SER A 101 7.79 -9.01 -5.07
N GLY A 102 6.50 -9.26 -5.29
CA GLY A 102 5.98 -9.95 -6.45
C GLY A 102 6.26 -9.23 -7.76
N THR A 103 6.11 -7.91 -7.78
CA THR A 103 6.44 -7.08 -8.96
C THR A 103 7.92 -7.19 -9.29
N LEU A 104 8.81 -7.08 -8.30
CA LEU A 104 10.25 -7.23 -8.49
C LEU A 104 10.61 -8.63 -8.99
N SER A 105 10.03 -9.67 -8.38
CA SER A 105 10.25 -11.06 -8.79
C SER A 105 9.76 -11.32 -10.21
N TYR A 106 8.60 -10.79 -10.57
CA TYR A 106 8.02 -10.95 -11.90
C TYR A 106 8.87 -10.25 -12.97
N VAL A 107 9.30 -9.02 -12.70
CA VAL A 107 10.21 -8.28 -13.59
C VAL A 107 11.54 -9.00 -13.71
N SER A 108 12.07 -9.56 -12.61
CA SER A 108 13.34 -10.31 -12.63
C SER A 108 13.28 -11.58 -13.48
N VAL A 109 12.14 -12.27 -13.50
CA VAL A 109 11.98 -13.55 -14.21
C VAL A 109 11.62 -13.37 -15.70
N LEU A 110 10.79 -12.36 -16.01
CA LEU A 110 10.26 -12.16 -17.36
C LEU A 110 11.01 -11.15 -18.22
N SER A 111 11.80 -10.27 -17.61
CA SER A 111 12.50 -9.23 -18.35
C SER A 111 13.94 -9.59 -18.62
N ASN A 112 14.39 -9.32 -19.86
CA ASN A 112 15.81 -9.31 -20.20
C ASN A 112 16.55 -8.24 -19.39
N ASP A 113 17.85 -8.46 -19.15
CA ASP A 113 18.67 -7.54 -18.34
C ASP A 113 18.69 -6.09 -18.85
N GLN A 114 18.39 -5.89 -20.13
CA GLN A 114 18.28 -4.57 -20.76
C GLN A 114 16.95 -3.87 -20.49
N GLU A 115 15.88 -4.61 -20.21
CA GLU A 115 14.53 -4.07 -20.00
C GLU A 115 14.16 -3.85 -18.53
N LYS A 116 14.85 -4.54 -17.61
CA LYS A 116 14.64 -4.42 -16.17
C LYS A 116 14.62 -2.97 -15.67
N PRO A 117 15.58 -2.11 -16.06
CA PRO A 117 15.58 -0.71 -15.61
C PRO A 117 14.35 0.08 -16.07
N ALA A 118 13.85 -0.19 -17.28
CA ALA A 118 12.68 0.49 -17.84
C ALA A 118 11.39 0.14 -17.06
N TYR A 119 11.21 -1.13 -16.69
CA TYR A 119 10.06 -1.56 -15.90
C TYR A 119 10.11 -1.04 -14.46
N LEU A 120 11.30 -1.01 -13.85
CA LEU A 120 11.50 -0.42 -12.53
C LEU A 120 11.25 1.09 -12.54
N ALA A 121 11.75 1.79 -13.56
CA ALA A 121 11.49 3.22 -13.75
C ALA A 121 9.98 3.48 -13.95
N GLY A 122 9.29 2.66 -14.75
CA GLY A 122 7.84 2.75 -14.93
C GLY A 122 7.08 2.60 -13.61
N SER A 123 7.47 1.65 -12.77
CA SER A 123 6.87 1.45 -11.45
C SER A 123 7.09 2.66 -10.54
N THR A 124 8.27 3.27 -10.57
CA THR A 124 8.59 4.47 -9.80
C THR A 124 7.79 5.68 -10.26
N VAL A 125 7.59 5.84 -11.57
CA VAL A 125 6.75 6.92 -12.14
C VAL A 125 5.30 6.75 -11.69
N VAL A 126 4.75 5.54 -11.74
CA VAL A 126 3.38 5.26 -11.27
C VAL A 126 3.24 5.59 -9.79
N TRP A 127 4.26 5.26 -8.99
CA TRP A 127 4.31 5.59 -7.58
C TRP A 127 4.33 7.11 -7.34
N GLY A 128 5.13 7.82 -8.10
CA GLY A 128 5.19 9.30 -8.09
C GLY A 128 3.84 9.93 -8.45
N VAL A 129 3.18 9.44 -9.49
CA VAL A 129 1.84 9.91 -9.91
C VAL A 129 0.82 9.66 -8.79
N GLY A 130 0.79 8.47 -8.17
CA GLY A 130 -0.08 8.17 -7.05
C GLY A 130 0.14 9.12 -5.86
N SER A 131 1.40 9.43 -5.57
CA SER A 131 1.79 10.36 -4.50
C SER A 131 1.30 11.80 -4.74
N VAL A 132 1.27 12.25 -5.99
CA VAL A 132 0.78 13.59 -6.36
C VAL A 132 -0.75 13.62 -6.40
N LEU A 133 -1.39 12.56 -6.88
CA LEU A 133 -2.85 12.50 -6.98
C LEU A 133 -3.56 12.49 -5.62
N GLY A 134 -2.94 11.95 -4.57
CA GLY A 134 -3.50 11.91 -3.23
C GLY A 134 -3.92 13.29 -2.70
N PRO A 135 -2.99 14.27 -2.61
CA PRO A 135 -3.32 15.63 -2.20
C PRO A 135 -4.33 16.33 -3.12
N VAL A 136 -4.26 16.09 -4.44
CA VAL A 136 -5.16 16.69 -5.43
C VAL A 136 -6.60 16.22 -5.23
N VAL A 137 -6.81 14.92 -5.00
CA VAL A 137 -8.14 14.37 -4.72
C VAL A 137 -8.73 14.98 -3.45
N ARG A 138 -7.92 15.19 -2.42
CA ARG A 138 -8.37 15.83 -1.18
C ARG A 138 -8.84 17.27 -1.40
N THR A 139 -8.06 18.08 -2.12
CA THR A 139 -8.43 19.47 -2.40
C THR A 139 -9.73 19.55 -3.19
N SER A 140 -9.94 18.66 -4.15
CA SER A 140 -11.16 18.59 -4.95
C SER A 140 -12.39 18.19 -4.12
N LEU A 141 -12.22 17.36 -3.10
CA LEU A 141 -13.30 16.96 -2.18
C LEU A 141 -13.60 18.03 -1.14
N SER A 142 -12.58 18.77 -0.71
CA SER A 142 -12.72 19.85 0.29
C SER A 142 -13.35 21.12 -0.27
N THR A 143 -13.35 21.33 -1.58
CA THR A 143 -13.92 22.51 -2.23
C THR A 143 -15.42 22.39 -2.56
N ARG A 144 -16.10 21.31 -2.17
CA ARG A 144 -17.56 21.28 -2.23
C ARG A 144 -18.12 22.12 -1.08
N PRO A 145 -18.76 23.28 -1.35
CA PRO A 145 -19.49 24.02 -0.32
C PRO A 145 -20.67 23.18 0.16
N GLN A 146 -20.82 23.10 1.47
CA GLN A 146 -22.04 22.59 2.10
C GLN A 146 -23.19 23.54 1.85
#